data_dac291ed7ad7f93066cc0f642fd4c089
#
_entry.id   dac291ed7ad7f93066cc0f642fd4c089
#
_cell.length_a   1.000
_cell.length_b   1.000
_cell.length_c   1.000
_cell.angle_alpha   90.00
_cell.angle_beta   90.00
_cell.angle_gamma   90.00
#
_symmetry.space_group_name_H-M   'P 1'
#
loop_
_entity.id
_entity.type
_entity.pdbx_description
1 polymer ?
#
loop_
_entity_poly.entity_id
_entity_poly.type
_entity_poly.pdbx_seq_one_letter_code
_entity_poly.pdbx_strand_id
1 'polypeptide(L)'
;MRAIAVVLARSSSKRIKNKNIIDFFNKPMLAYPIEAVLNSKLFEKVFISSDSMEYVHLAKNYGASFLNLRPKILADDRATTLEVMAYHMKELELKDEDIACCLYGTSVFLQEKHLRNAFETLKQNQNTDYVFTCAPFSASPYRSFSLENGVQMAFKEHSNTRTQDLKTLYHDAGLLYMGKAQAFKEMRPIFSQNSIALELSPLEVQDIDTLEDLELAKLKYSRLKNACQ
;
A
#
# COMPACT_ATOMS: atom_id res chain seq x y z
N MET A 1 -3.05 3.78 23.84
CA MET A 1 -2.77 3.20 22.52
C MET A 1 -3.01 4.29 21.49
N ARG A 2 -1.96 4.76 20.83
CA ARG A 2 -2.00 5.75 19.74
C ARG A 2 -2.22 5.02 18.42
N ALA A 3 -2.76 5.70 17.42
CA ALA A 3 -2.82 5.21 16.05
C ALA A 3 -2.24 6.28 15.12
N ILE A 4 -1.25 5.90 14.32
CA ILE A 4 -0.50 6.79 13.43
C ILE A 4 -0.49 6.21 12.03
N ALA A 5 -0.66 7.04 11.01
CA ALA A 5 -0.44 6.66 9.62
C ALA A 5 0.84 7.31 9.08
N VAL A 6 1.55 6.57 8.23
CA VAL A 6 2.76 7.06 7.53
C VAL A 6 2.59 6.83 6.04
N VAL A 7 2.60 7.91 5.25
CA VAL A 7 2.54 7.86 3.79
C VAL A 7 3.96 7.90 3.23
N LEU A 8 4.35 6.82 2.57
CA LEU A 8 5.68 6.67 1.97
C LEU A 8 5.69 7.26 0.56
N ALA A 9 6.44 8.34 0.36
CA ALA A 9 6.52 9.05 -0.93
C ALA A 9 7.96 9.51 -1.21
N ARG A 10 8.81 8.60 -1.72
CA ARG A 10 10.16 8.96 -2.16
C ARG A 10 10.13 9.70 -3.49
N SER A 11 11.09 10.61 -3.71
CA SER A 11 11.19 11.40 -4.94
C SER A 11 11.87 10.67 -6.09
N SER A 12 12.66 9.62 -5.79
CA SER A 12 13.56 8.92 -6.73
C SER A 12 12.83 7.84 -7.58
N SER A 13 11.62 8.12 -8.04
CA SER A 13 10.89 7.20 -8.93
C SER A 13 11.50 7.18 -10.33
N LYS A 14 11.94 5.98 -10.81
CA LYS A 14 12.67 5.83 -12.09
C LYS A 14 11.75 5.61 -13.28
N ARG A 15 10.72 4.77 -13.15
CA ARG A 15 9.80 4.40 -14.24
C ARG A 15 8.84 5.54 -14.58
N ILE A 16 8.34 6.24 -13.58
CA ILE A 16 7.52 7.44 -13.74
C ILE A 16 8.16 8.53 -12.88
N LYS A 17 8.69 9.57 -13.53
CA LYS A 17 9.32 10.70 -12.84
C LYS A 17 8.30 11.39 -11.91
N ASN A 18 8.70 11.65 -10.66
CA ASN A 18 7.87 12.32 -9.66
C ASN A 18 6.52 11.62 -9.40
N LYS A 19 6.47 10.29 -9.48
CA LYS A 19 5.25 9.48 -9.44
C LYS A 19 4.25 9.91 -8.35
N ASN A 20 4.71 10.11 -7.13
CA ASN A 20 3.84 10.42 -6.00
C ASN A 20 3.17 11.80 -6.05
N ILE A 21 3.67 12.73 -6.87
CA ILE A 21 3.11 14.08 -7.03
C ILE A 21 2.50 14.34 -8.40
N ILE A 22 2.42 13.32 -9.26
CA ILE A 22 1.70 13.42 -10.54
C ILE A 22 0.24 13.79 -10.28
N ASP A 23 -0.29 14.64 -11.16
CA ASP A 23 -1.70 14.98 -11.17
C ASP A 23 -2.56 13.73 -11.44
N PHE A 24 -3.50 13.50 -10.54
CA PHE A 24 -4.50 12.47 -10.65
C PHE A 24 -5.86 13.09 -10.31
N PHE A 25 -6.64 13.44 -11.33
CA PHE A 25 -7.92 14.15 -11.19
C PHE A 25 -7.83 15.46 -10.37
N ASN A 26 -6.94 16.36 -10.77
CA ASN A 26 -6.68 17.69 -10.19
C ASN A 26 -6.10 17.67 -8.77
N LYS A 27 -5.50 16.57 -8.36
CA LYS A 27 -4.76 16.44 -7.09
C LYS A 27 -3.48 15.63 -7.30
N PRO A 28 -2.39 15.89 -6.56
CA PRO A 28 -1.24 15.01 -6.55
C PRO A 28 -1.62 13.66 -5.94
N MET A 29 -1.08 12.56 -6.44
CA MET A 29 -1.42 11.21 -5.96
C MET A 29 -1.31 11.08 -4.45
N LEU A 30 -0.26 11.62 -3.83
CA LEU A 30 -0.04 11.52 -2.37
C LEU A 30 -1.15 12.17 -1.53
N ALA A 31 -1.97 13.05 -2.12
CA ALA A 31 -3.09 13.66 -1.41
C ALA A 31 -4.20 12.64 -1.07
N TYR A 32 -4.40 11.64 -1.92
CA TYR A 32 -5.47 10.64 -1.74
C TYR A 32 -5.34 9.83 -0.45
N PRO A 33 -4.21 9.16 -0.17
CA PRO A 33 -4.05 8.44 1.09
C PRO A 33 -4.06 9.38 2.30
N ILE A 34 -3.54 10.60 2.18
CA ILE A 34 -3.58 11.59 3.28
C ILE A 34 -5.03 11.94 3.63
N GLU A 35 -5.82 12.34 2.63
CA GLU A 35 -7.24 12.68 2.83
C GLU A 35 -8.06 11.50 3.37
N ALA A 36 -7.83 10.28 2.85
CA ALA A 36 -8.52 9.09 3.34
C ALA A 36 -8.24 8.83 4.84
N VAL A 37 -6.99 9.02 5.26
CA VAL A 37 -6.61 8.89 6.68
C VAL A 37 -7.30 9.95 7.53
N LEU A 38 -7.23 11.22 7.13
CA LEU A 38 -7.83 12.33 7.88
C LEU A 38 -9.36 12.16 8.01
N ASN A 39 -10.01 11.82 6.92
CA ASN A 39 -11.46 11.62 6.88
C ASN A 39 -11.90 10.41 7.72
N SER A 40 -11.08 9.36 7.83
CA SER A 40 -11.38 8.18 8.64
C SER A 40 -11.54 8.49 10.12
N LYS A 41 -10.85 9.55 10.62
CA LYS A 41 -10.80 9.95 12.04
C LYS A 41 -10.31 8.85 12.98
N LEU A 42 -9.58 7.86 12.46
CA LEU A 42 -9.05 6.73 13.23
C LEU A 42 -7.66 7.03 13.79
N PHE A 43 -6.93 7.92 13.16
CA PHE A 43 -5.53 8.20 13.45
C PHE A 43 -5.36 9.56 14.13
N GLU A 44 -4.45 9.62 15.09
CA GLU A 44 -4.06 10.86 15.75
C GLU A 44 -3.39 11.82 14.76
N LYS A 45 -2.53 11.29 13.90
CA LYS A 45 -1.82 12.03 12.85
C LYS A 45 -1.53 11.14 11.64
N VAL A 46 -1.38 11.78 10.49
CA VAL A 46 -0.78 11.21 9.29
C VAL A 46 0.54 11.92 9.01
N PHE A 47 1.63 11.14 8.89
CA PHE A 47 2.97 11.65 8.58
C PHE A 47 3.34 11.36 7.14
N ILE A 48 4.01 12.32 6.51
CA ILE A 48 4.69 12.10 5.24
C ILE A 48 6.12 11.64 5.48
N SER A 49 6.51 10.55 4.83
CA SER A 49 7.88 10.05 4.79
C SER A 49 8.44 10.27 3.40
N SER A 50 9.31 11.26 3.25
CA SER A 50 9.93 11.63 1.98
C SER A 50 11.38 12.08 2.17
N ASP A 51 12.16 11.96 1.10
CA ASP A 51 13.52 12.49 0.94
C ASP A 51 13.54 13.88 0.26
N SER A 52 12.35 14.42 -0.08
CA SER A 52 12.18 15.69 -0.78
C SER A 52 11.35 16.69 0.03
N MET A 53 11.90 17.90 0.27
CA MET A 53 11.14 18.98 0.90
C MET A 53 9.98 19.47 0.04
N GLU A 54 10.07 19.38 -1.28
CA GLU A 54 8.94 19.68 -2.19
C GLU A 54 7.75 18.78 -1.88
N TYR A 55 7.97 17.46 -1.77
CA TYR A 55 6.93 16.50 -1.44
C TYR A 55 6.37 16.72 -0.04
N VAL A 56 7.25 17.07 0.91
CA VAL A 56 6.84 17.43 2.28
C VAL A 56 5.92 18.64 2.29
N HIS A 57 6.31 19.74 1.60
CA HIS A 57 5.49 20.95 1.55
C HIS A 57 4.12 20.65 0.91
N LEU A 58 4.13 19.90 -0.19
CA LEU A 58 2.90 19.50 -0.87
C LEU A 58 1.99 18.67 0.05
N ALA A 59 2.54 17.65 0.73
CA ALA A 59 1.78 16.81 1.66
C ALA A 59 1.20 17.62 2.84
N LYS A 60 1.95 18.61 3.36
CA LYS A 60 1.47 19.51 4.42
C LYS A 60 0.27 20.32 3.99
N ASN A 61 0.17 20.74 2.72
CA ASN A 61 -1.01 21.44 2.20
C ASN A 61 -2.28 20.58 2.24
N TYR A 62 -2.12 19.26 2.29
CA TYR A 62 -3.22 18.29 2.44
C TYR A 62 -3.38 17.79 3.88
N GLY A 63 -2.69 18.40 4.85
CA GLY A 63 -2.86 18.12 6.28
C GLY A 63 -1.92 17.07 6.87
N ALA A 64 -0.93 16.59 6.12
CA ALA A 64 0.08 15.69 6.68
C ALA A 64 1.03 16.41 7.63
N SER A 65 1.43 15.72 8.70
CA SER A 65 2.52 16.11 9.57
C SER A 65 3.87 15.68 8.99
N PHE A 66 4.92 16.35 9.40
CA PHE A 66 6.29 16.03 9.02
C PHE A 66 7.18 16.02 10.26
N LEU A 67 8.09 15.08 10.33
CA LEU A 67 9.08 14.99 11.41
C LEU A 67 10.47 15.33 10.87
N ASN A 68 11.06 14.42 10.08
CA ASN A 68 12.39 14.55 9.51
C ASN A 68 12.42 14.04 8.06
N LEU A 69 13.31 14.59 7.23
CA LEU A 69 13.60 14.01 5.92
C LEU A 69 14.09 12.56 6.08
N ARG A 70 13.58 11.71 5.22
CA ARG A 70 14.01 10.31 5.17
C ARG A 70 15.52 10.26 4.88
N PRO A 71 16.30 9.54 5.68
CA PRO A 71 17.73 9.35 5.41
C PRO A 71 17.96 8.77 4.01
N LYS A 72 19.02 9.19 3.33
CA LYS A 72 19.32 8.76 1.95
C LYS A 72 19.38 7.24 1.81
N ILE A 73 19.92 6.54 2.79
CA ILE A 73 19.98 5.06 2.80
C ILE A 73 18.59 4.40 2.81
N LEU A 74 17.58 5.09 3.33
CA LEU A 74 16.18 4.62 3.35
C LEU A 74 15.36 5.17 2.17
N ALA A 75 15.96 5.97 1.30
CA ALA A 75 15.31 6.58 0.12
C ALA A 75 15.78 5.95 -1.20
N ASP A 76 16.71 5.02 -1.16
CA ASP A 76 17.18 4.28 -2.34
C ASP A 76 16.20 3.18 -2.77
N ASP A 77 16.55 2.50 -3.89
CA ASP A 77 15.71 1.43 -4.45
C ASP A 77 15.79 0.11 -3.66
N ARG A 78 16.74 -0.01 -2.74
CA ARG A 78 16.97 -1.23 -1.95
C ARG A 78 16.26 -1.20 -0.61
N ALA A 79 15.98 0.00 -0.11
CA ALA A 79 15.29 0.16 1.16
C ALA A 79 13.89 -0.45 1.10
N THR A 80 13.63 -1.38 2.01
CA THR A 80 12.34 -2.07 2.12
C THR A 80 11.32 -1.20 2.86
N THR A 81 10.04 -1.46 2.64
CA THR A 81 8.95 -0.83 3.38
C THR A 81 9.10 -1.01 4.88
N LEU A 82 9.52 -2.20 5.34
CA LEU A 82 9.69 -2.49 6.75
C LEU A 82 10.83 -1.69 7.38
N GLU A 83 11.97 -1.52 6.70
CA GLU A 83 13.08 -0.68 7.19
C GLU A 83 12.67 0.78 7.36
N VAL A 84 11.92 1.32 6.39
CA VAL A 84 11.40 2.68 6.46
C VAL A 84 10.40 2.82 7.62
N MET A 85 9.50 1.87 7.79
CA MET A 85 8.53 1.89 8.88
C MET A 85 9.21 1.72 10.25
N ALA A 86 10.17 0.79 10.38
CA ALA A 86 10.93 0.60 11.62
C ALA A 86 11.66 1.89 12.05
N TYR A 87 12.23 2.62 11.09
CA TYR A 87 12.81 3.94 11.34
C TYR A 87 11.75 4.90 11.91
N HIS A 88 10.59 5.02 11.27
CA HIS A 88 9.54 5.93 11.74
C HIS A 88 8.95 5.53 13.11
N MET A 89 8.84 4.22 13.39
CA MET A 89 8.37 3.78 14.72
C MET A 89 9.28 4.27 15.84
N LYS A 90 10.60 4.31 15.59
CA LYS A 90 11.60 4.82 16.53
C LYS A 90 11.55 6.36 16.64
N GLU A 91 11.57 7.05 15.51
CA GLU A 91 11.56 8.52 15.46
C GLU A 91 10.28 9.13 16.09
N LEU A 92 9.14 8.45 15.97
CA LEU A 92 7.86 8.86 16.54
C LEU A 92 7.66 8.35 17.96
N GLU A 93 8.65 7.64 18.52
CA GLU A 93 8.63 7.08 19.89
C GLU A 93 7.33 6.30 20.17
N LEU A 94 6.86 5.50 19.17
CA LEU A 94 5.67 4.70 19.36
C LEU A 94 5.95 3.56 20.34
N LYS A 95 4.99 3.28 21.22
CA LYS A 95 5.03 2.11 22.10
C LYS A 95 4.67 0.86 21.28
N ASP A 96 5.01 -0.30 21.81
CA ASP A 96 4.83 -1.58 21.11
C ASP A 96 3.37 -1.89 20.79
N GLU A 97 2.46 -1.49 21.68
CA GLU A 97 1.02 -1.65 21.53
C GLU A 97 0.35 -0.59 20.63
N ASP A 98 1.05 0.48 20.25
CA ASP A 98 0.50 1.50 19.37
C ASP A 98 0.27 0.93 17.96
N ILE A 99 -0.72 1.46 17.26
CA ILE A 99 -1.06 1.05 15.90
C ILE A 99 -0.36 1.96 14.90
N ALA A 100 0.27 1.35 13.91
CA ALA A 100 0.84 2.03 12.76
C ALA A 100 0.21 1.53 11.47
N CYS A 101 -0.05 2.46 10.54
CA CYS A 101 -0.52 2.16 9.19
C CYS A 101 0.47 2.70 8.18
N CYS A 102 1.05 1.82 7.39
CA CYS A 102 1.89 2.16 6.24
C CYS A 102 1.02 2.29 4.99
N LEU A 103 1.21 3.38 4.26
CA LEU A 103 0.52 3.70 3.01
C LEU A 103 1.54 4.13 1.97
N TYR A 104 1.28 3.83 0.70
CA TYR A 104 2.08 4.40 -0.39
C TYR A 104 1.46 5.70 -0.89
N GLY A 105 2.30 6.64 -1.35
CA GLY A 105 1.82 7.88 -1.96
C GLY A 105 1.00 7.67 -3.23
N THR A 106 1.06 6.48 -3.81
CA THR A 106 0.28 6.04 -4.97
C THR A 106 -1.02 5.32 -4.63
N SER A 107 -1.39 5.19 -3.36
CA SER A 107 -2.62 4.50 -2.92
C SER A 107 -3.89 5.32 -3.20
N VAL A 108 -4.10 5.68 -4.47
CA VAL A 108 -5.21 6.57 -4.91
C VAL A 108 -6.61 5.93 -4.73
N PHE A 109 -6.68 4.62 -4.60
CA PHE A 109 -7.92 3.87 -4.37
C PHE A 109 -8.26 3.68 -2.88
N LEU A 110 -7.39 4.16 -1.97
CA LEU A 110 -7.63 4.04 -0.54
C LEU A 110 -8.88 4.83 -0.13
N GLN A 111 -9.78 4.17 0.59
CA GLN A 111 -11.02 4.76 1.12
C GLN A 111 -11.09 4.54 2.63
N GLU A 112 -11.90 5.35 3.30
CA GLU A 112 -12.13 5.25 4.75
C GLU A 112 -12.59 3.86 5.19
N LYS A 113 -13.45 3.20 4.38
CA LYS A 113 -13.93 1.83 4.66
C LYS A 113 -12.79 0.82 4.79
N HIS A 114 -11.75 0.94 3.95
CA HIS A 114 -10.59 0.05 3.98
C HIS A 114 -9.80 0.22 5.27
N LEU A 115 -9.60 1.47 5.70
CA LEU A 115 -8.93 1.80 6.96
C LEU A 115 -9.73 1.31 8.17
N ARG A 116 -11.06 1.51 8.18
CA ARG A 116 -11.94 1.02 9.25
C ARG A 116 -11.90 -0.50 9.37
N ASN A 117 -12.08 -1.20 8.25
CA ASN A 117 -12.07 -2.66 8.24
C ASN A 117 -10.72 -3.20 8.73
N ALA A 118 -9.61 -2.62 8.30
CA ALA A 118 -8.28 -3.03 8.75
C ALA A 118 -8.09 -2.76 10.25
N PHE A 119 -8.52 -1.60 10.72
CA PHE A 119 -8.39 -1.21 12.13
C PHE A 119 -9.21 -2.12 13.05
N GLU A 120 -10.46 -2.39 12.70
CA GLU A 120 -11.34 -3.27 13.47
C GLU A 120 -10.84 -4.72 13.44
N THR A 121 -10.40 -5.21 12.28
CA THR A 121 -9.82 -6.55 12.15
C THR A 121 -8.59 -6.71 13.04
N LEU A 122 -7.68 -5.74 13.04
CA LEU A 122 -6.49 -5.76 13.88
C LEU A 122 -6.84 -5.75 15.38
N LYS A 123 -7.83 -4.96 15.78
CA LYS A 123 -8.29 -4.90 17.18
C LYS A 123 -8.97 -6.18 17.67
N GLN A 124 -9.71 -6.84 16.79
CA GLN A 124 -10.40 -8.10 17.13
C GLN A 124 -9.43 -9.29 17.19
N ASN A 125 -8.28 -9.21 16.55
CA ASN A 125 -7.31 -10.30 16.43
C ASN A 125 -5.97 -9.92 17.08
N GLN A 126 -5.88 -10.03 18.40
CA GLN A 126 -4.74 -9.54 19.19
C GLN A 126 -3.39 -10.17 18.84
N ASN A 127 -3.37 -11.40 18.31
CA ASN A 127 -2.16 -12.12 17.92
C ASN A 127 -1.72 -11.83 16.47
N THR A 128 -2.45 -10.96 15.76
CA THR A 128 -2.13 -10.59 14.39
C THR A 128 -1.02 -9.53 14.38
N ASP A 129 0.01 -9.77 13.58
CA ASP A 129 1.10 -8.82 13.35
C ASP A 129 0.65 -7.72 12.40
N TYR A 130 0.01 -8.09 11.29
CA TYR A 130 -0.45 -7.14 10.26
C TYR A 130 -1.82 -7.50 9.71
N VAL A 131 -2.54 -6.45 9.33
CA VAL A 131 -3.69 -6.52 8.42
C VAL A 131 -3.30 -5.75 7.17
N PHE A 132 -3.44 -6.36 6.00
CA PHE A 132 -3.12 -5.75 4.71
C PHE A 132 -4.19 -6.03 3.67
N THR A 133 -4.13 -5.35 2.54
CA THR A 133 -5.11 -5.51 1.46
C THR A 133 -4.57 -6.39 0.34
N CYS A 134 -5.42 -7.23 -0.21
CA CYS A 134 -5.11 -8.07 -1.36
C CYS A 134 -6.24 -8.06 -2.40
N ALA A 135 -5.95 -8.53 -3.60
CA ALA A 135 -6.96 -8.78 -4.63
C ALA A 135 -6.69 -10.13 -5.32
N PRO A 136 -7.73 -10.81 -5.82
CA PRO A 136 -7.51 -12.00 -6.61
C PRO A 136 -6.85 -11.64 -7.95
N PHE A 137 -5.98 -12.53 -8.44
CA PHE A 137 -5.46 -12.40 -9.79
C PHE A 137 -6.59 -12.51 -10.82
N SER A 138 -6.65 -11.61 -11.79
CA SER A 138 -7.61 -11.65 -12.88
C SER A 138 -7.37 -12.83 -13.83
N ALA A 139 -6.10 -13.19 -14.06
CA ALA A 139 -5.69 -14.40 -14.76
C ALA A 139 -4.94 -15.30 -13.77
N SER A 140 -5.33 -16.57 -13.69
CA SER A 140 -4.73 -17.50 -12.72
C SER A 140 -3.21 -17.63 -12.92
N PRO A 141 -2.37 -17.38 -11.90
CA PRO A 141 -0.94 -17.59 -11.97
C PRO A 141 -0.54 -19.02 -12.33
N TYR A 142 -1.39 -20.01 -12.06
CA TYR A 142 -1.15 -21.39 -12.48
C TYR A 142 -1.11 -21.58 -14.01
N ARG A 143 -1.52 -20.57 -14.79
CA ARG A 143 -1.44 -20.51 -16.25
C ARG A 143 -0.24 -19.71 -16.75
N SER A 144 0.65 -19.30 -15.87
CA SER A 144 1.84 -18.56 -16.26
C SER A 144 2.88 -19.48 -16.94
N PHE A 145 3.64 -18.87 -17.84
CA PHE A 145 4.75 -19.54 -18.55
C PHE A 145 5.84 -18.52 -18.88
N SER A 146 7.07 -19.02 -19.01
CA SER A 146 8.18 -18.24 -19.56
C SER A 146 8.30 -18.41 -21.07
N LEU A 147 8.94 -17.43 -21.72
CA LEU A 147 9.27 -17.48 -23.14
C LEU A 147 10.77 -17.77 -23.40
N GLU A 148 11.56 -17.90 -22.33
CA GLU A 148 12.98 -18.24 -22.43
C GLU A 148 13.12 -19.67 -22.94
N ASN A 149 13.82 -19.86 -24.04
CA ASN A 149 14.02 -21.17 -24.68
C ASN A 149 12.72 -21.90 -25.09
N GLY A 150 11.73 -21.15 -25.54
CA GLY A 150 10.39 -21.65 -25.89
C GLY A 150 9.39 -21.50 -24.73
N VAL A 151 8.13 -21.93 -24.97
CA VAL A 151 7.06 -21.83 -23.98
C VAL A 151 7.26 -22.89 -22.88
N GLN A 152 7.48 -22.44 -21.66
CA GLN A 152 7.66 -23.31 -20.50
C GLN A 152 6.69 -22.92 -19.38
N MET A 153 5.71 -23.79 -19.10
CA MET A 153 4.76 -23.60 -17.99
C MET A 153 5.48 -23.55 -16.66
N ALA A 154 5.16 -22.53 -15.83
CA ALA A 154 5.66 -22.41 -14.46
C ALA A 154 5.07 -23.50 -13.56
N PHE A 155 3.82 -23.91 -13.80
CA PHE A 155 3.09 -24.93 -13.05
C PHE A 155 2.63 -26.04 -14.02
N LYS A 156 3.55 -26.93 -14.39
CA LYS A 156 3.32 -28.02 -15.39
C LYS A 156 2.17 -28.96 -15.00
N GLU A 157 2.01 -29.21 -13.70
CA GLU A 157 0.95 -30.03 -13.10
C GLU A 157 -0.46 -29.52 -13.41
N HIS A 158 -0.59 -28.22 -13.68
CA HIS A 158 -1.88 -27.60 -13.97
C HIS A 158 -2.14 -27.38 -15.46
N SER A 159 -1.31 -27.89 -16.37
CA SER A 159 -1.44 -27.67 -17.82
C SER A 159 -2.83 -28.07 -18.37
N ASN A 160 -3.43 -29.13 -17.83
CA ASN A 160 -4.74 -29.67 -18.24
C ASN A 160 -5.86 -29.41 -17.21
N THR A 161 -5.60 -28.72 -16.12
CA THR A 161 -6.62 -28.38 -15.11
C THR A 161 -7.56 -27.29 -15.66
N ARG A 162 -8.87 -27.43 -15.51
CA ARG A 162 -9.82 -26.36 -15.90
C ARG A 162 -9.58 -25.13 -15.03
N THR A 163 -9.74 -23.94 -15.59
CA THR A 163 -9.51 -22.67 -14.88
C THR A 163 -10.36 -22.53 -13.62
N GLN A 164 -11.61 -22.99 -13.68
CA GLN A 164 -12.57 -22.98 -12.57
C GLN A 164 -12.23 -23.94 -11.42
N ASP A 165 -11.39 -24.94 -11.70
CA ASP A 165 -10.96 -25.94 -10.71
C ASP A 165 -9.62 -25.56 -10.07
N LEU A 166 -8.99 -24.46 -10.53
CA LEU A 166 -7.77 -23.93 -9.96
C LEU A 166 -8.07 -23.13 -8.68
N LYS A 167 -7.23 -23.30 -7.67
CA LYS A 167 -7.32 -22.51 -6.43
C LYS A 167 -7.14 -21.03 -6.76
N THR A 168 -8.01 -20.18 -6.20
CA THR A 168 -7.82 -18.72 -6.28
C THR A 168 -6.53 -18.32 -5.57
N LEU A 169 -5.69 -17.58 -6.26
CA LEU A 169 -4.52 -16.92 -5.68
C LEU A 169 -4.73 -15.41 -5.67
N TYR A 170 -4.07 -14.78 -4.70
CA TYR A 170 -4.18 -13.34 -4.46
C TYR A 170 -2.82 -12.69 -4.62
N HIS A 171 -2.82 -11.42 -4.96
CA HIS A 171 -1.64 -10.57 -4.92
C HIS A 171 -1.85 -9.43 -3.92
N ASP A 172 -0.75 -8.87 -3.46
CA ASP A 172 -0.76 -7.66 -2.66
C ASP A 172 -1.42 -6.51 -3.42
N ALA A 173 -2.35 -5.82 -2.78
CA ALA A 173 -3.00 -4.65 -3.36
C ALA A 173 -2.18 -3.36 -3.20
N GLY A 174 -1.18 -3.35 -2.32
CA GLY A 174 -0.31 -2.19 -2.10
C GLY A 174 -1.02 -0.94 -1.57
N LEU A 175 -2.24 -1.05 -1.00
CA LEU A 175 -2.97 0.12 -0.52
C LEU A 175 -2.64 0.47 0.93
N LEU A 176 -2.60 -0.52 1.82
CA LEU A 176 -2.29 -0.34 3.23
C LEU A 176 -1.68 -1.60 3.87
N TYR A 177 -0.85 -1.35 4.88
CA TYR A 177 -0.36 -2.36 5.82
C TYR A 177 -0.49 -1.78 7.22
N MET A 178 -1.37 -2.35 8.03
CA MET A 178 -1.66 -1.89 9.38
C MET A 178 -1.24 -2.94 10.39
N GLY A 179 -0.53 -2.52 11.44
CA GLY A 179 -0.04 -3.44 12.46
C GLY A 179 0.29 -2.75 13.76
N LYS A 180 0.67 -3.52 14.76
CA LYS A 180 1.26 -2.96 15.99
C LYS A 180 2.66 -2.40 15.68
N ALA A 181 3.03 -1.32 16.35
CA ALA A 181 4.35 -0.70 16.17
C ALA A 181 5.48 -1.70 16.46
N GLN A 182 5.29 -2.65 17.39
CA GLN A 182 6.23 -3.72 17.66
C GLN A 182 6.56 -4.54 16.41
N ALA A 183 5.55 -4.96 15.65
CA ALA A 183 5.76 -5.77 14.46
C ALA A 183 6.63 -5.04 13.41
N PHE A 184 6.40 -3.73 13.22
CA PHE A 184 7.23 -2.89 12.36
C PHE A 184 8.65 -2.69 12.90
N LYS A 185 8.82 -2.43 14.22
CA LYS A 185 10.14 -2.27 14.85
C LYS A 185 11.01 -3.51 14.71
N GLU A 186 10.40 -4.68 14.85
CA GLU A 186 11.05 -5.97 14.73
C GLU A 186 11.16 -6.44 13.27
N MET A 187 10.62 -5.65 12.33
CA MET A 187 10.58 -5.98 10.89
C MET A 187 10.02 -7.38 10.62
N ARG A 188 8.97 -7.78 11.35
CA ARG A 188 8.30 -9.06 11.13
C ARG A 188 7.78 -9.13 9.69
N PRO A 189 7.80 -10.29 9.04
CA PRO A 189 7.33 -10.40 7.65
C PRO A 189 5.83 -10.11 7.54
N ILE A 190 5.46 -9.21 6.60
CA ILE A 190 4.06 -8.84 6.36
C ILE A 190 3.28 -10.05 5.84
N PHE A 191 3.85 -10.80 4.91
CA PHE A 191 3.22 -12.01 4.35
C PHE A 191 3.59 -13.22 5.20
N SER A 192 2.82 -13.46 6.26
CA SER A 192 3.05 -14.53 7.21
C SER A 192 1.73 -15.14 7.68
N GLN A 193 1.80 -16.25 8.41
CA GLN A 193 0.62 -16.88 9.04
C GLN A 193 0.01 -16.01 10.14
N ASN A 194 0.75 -15.04 10.67
CA ASN A 194 0.27 -14.10 11.68
C ASN A 194 -0.30 -12.82 11.07
N SER A 195 -0.60 -12.83 9.79
CA SER A 195 -1.19 -11.67 9.10
C SER A 195 -2.55 -12.02 8.52
N ILE A 196 -3.43 -11.02 8.45
CA ILE A 196 -4.76 -11.14 7.87
C ILE A 196 -4.82 -10.30 6.60
N ALA A 197 -5.20 -10.93 5.49
CA ALA A 197 -5.42 -10.27 4.22
C ALA A 197 -6.90 -9.88 4.06
N LEU A 198 -7.18 -8.63 3.74
CA LEU A 198 -8.51 -8.12 3.39
C LEU A 198 -8.65 -8.11 1.89
N GLU A 199 -9.56 -8.91 1.38
CA GLU A 199 -9.83 -9.00 -0.04
C GLU A 199 -10.58 -7.76 -0.53
N LEU A 200 -10.07 -7.15 -1.61
CA LEU A 200 -10.68 -6.04 -2.31
C LEU A 200 -11.11 -6.46 -3.73
N SER A 201 -12.08 -5.73 -4.27
CA SER A 201 -12.45 -5.88 -5.67
C SER A 201 -11.26 -5.49 -6.57
N PRO A 202 -10.97 -6.23 -7.65
CA PRO A 202 -9.98 -5.84 -8.65
C PRO A 202 -10.20 -4.44 -9.26
N LEU A 203 -11.42 -3.91 -9.18
CA LEU A 203 -11.74 -2.54 -9.59
C LEU A 203 -11.22 -1.47 -8.61
N GLU A 204 -10.99 -1.84 -7.36
CA GLU A 204 -10.50 -0.95 -6.29
C GLU A 204 -8.98 -1.06 -6.11
N VAL A 205 -8.29 -1.80 -6.99
CA VAL A 205 -6.85 -2.05 -6.88
C VAL A 205 -6.16 -1.78 -8.21
N GLN A 206 -5.10 -0.98 -8.18
CA GLN A 206 -4.18 -0.80 -9.29
C GLN A 206 -2.82 -0.35 -8.76
N ASP A 207 -1.82 -1.18 -8.95
CA ASP A 207 -0.44 -0.75 -8.78
C ASP A 207 -0.05 0.16 -9.95
N ILE A 208 0.61 1.27 -9.66
CA ILE A 208 0.95 2.30 -10.65
C ILE A 208 2.47 2.35 -10.77
N ASP A 209 3.00 1.63 -11.72
CA ASP A 209 4.43 1.51 -11.96
C ASP A 209 4.87 2.01 -13.35
N THR A 210 3.97 1.97 -14.32
CA THR A 210 4.16 2.43 -15.70
C THR A 210 3.11 3.49 -16.06
N LEU A 211 3.28 4.14 -17.21
CA LEU A 211 2.27 5.09 -17.71
C LEU A 211 0.96 4.38 -18.08
N GLU A 212 1.04 3.14 -18.57
CA GLU A 212 -0.13 2.31 -18.86
C GLU A 212 -0.90 2.00 -17.56
N ASP A 213 -0.20 1.70 -16.46
CA ASP A 213 -0.84 1.50 -15.16
C ASP A 213 -1.56 2.77 -14.68
N LEU A 214 -0.95 3.94 -14.92
CA LEU A 214 -1.56 5.23 -14.58
C LEU A 214 -2.85 5.48 -15.36
N GLU A 215 -2.85 5.17 -16.66
CA GLU A 215 -4.05 5.29 -17.50
C GLU A 215 -5.14 4.32 -17.04
N LEU A 216 -4.78 3.07 -16.77
CA LEU A 216 -5.71 2.08 -16.24
C LEU A 216 -6.26 2.48 -14.86
N ALA A 217 -5.42 3.03 -13.99
CA ALA A 217 -5.86 3.59 -12.72
C ALA A 217 -6.89 4.71 -12.89
N LYS A 218 -6.66 5.63 -13.84
CA LYS A 218 -7.62 6.70 -14.14
C LYS A 218 -8.97 6.15 -14.62
N LEU A 219 -8.97 5.16 -15.50
CA LEU A 219 -10.20 4.52 -15.98
C LEU A 219 -10.98 3.84 -14.83
N LYS A 220 -10.30 3.04 -14.00
CA LYS A 220 -10.90 2.40 -12.82
C LYS A 220 -11.47 3.43 -11.84
N TYR A 221 -10.71 4.48 -11.55
CA TYR A 221 -11.11 5.53 -10.61
C TYR A 221 -12.34 6.32 -11.11
N SER A 222 -12.39 6.67 -12.41
CA SER A 222 -13.57 7.30 -13.03
C SER A 222 -14.81 6.46 -12.87
N ARG A 223 -14.71 5.14 -13.08
CA ARG A 223 -15.82 4.20 -12.89
C ARG A 223 -16.31 4.17 -11.46
N LEU A 224 -15.39 4.13 -10.47
CA LEU A 224 -15.78 4.15 -9.05
C LEU A 224 -16.49 5.44 -8.67
N LYS A 225 -16.02 6.60 -9.15
CA LYS A 225 -16.70 7.88 -8.90
C LYS A 225 -18.12 7.92 -9.46
N ASN A 226 -18.32 7.43 -10.68
CA ASN A 226 -19.64 7.42 -11.32
C ASN A 226 -20.60 6.43 -10.66
N ALA A 227 -20.12 5.38 -10.01
CA ALA A 227 -20.94 4.42 -9.27
C ALA A 227 -21.41 4.93 -7.90
N CYS A 228 -20.82 6.02 -7.40
CA CYS A 228 -21.17 6.66 -6.11
C CYS A 228 -22.07 7.88 -6.27
N GLN A 229 -22.45 8.24 -7.50
CA GLN A 229 -23.45 9.26 -7.84
C GLN A 229 -24.80 8.59 -8.16
#